data_273a7f6fbca0655dcf0baa4960dfafbb
#
_entry.id   273a7f6fbca0655dcf0baa4960dfafbb
#
_cell.length_a   1.000
_cell.length_b   1.000
_cell.length_c   1.000
_cell.angle_alpha   90.00
_cell.angle_beta   90.00
_cell.angle_gamma   90.00
#
_symmetry.space_group_name_H-M   'P 1'
#
loop_
_entity.id
_entity.type
_entity.pdbx_description
1 polymer ?
#
loop_
_entity_poly.entity_id
_entity_poly.type
_entity_poly.pdbx_seq_one_letter_code
_entity_poly.pdbx_strand_id
1 'polypeptide(L)'
;MENKSIWNNYMRKNYTDSLTNDINVDVLIIGGGITGLTTAYFLKDTSLNVALIEKNHIGSGSTSLTTGKLTIMQDLIYHKIPSKYRKLYLESQKDAINLILDIINTNSIECNLEKTSSYVFTNSYDDIEEFNKEIKVYK
;
A
#
# COMPACT_ATOMS: atom_id res chain seq x y z
N MET A 1 9.83 22.14 15.54
CA MET A 1 8.73 21.98 14.59
C MET A 1 8.31 20.52 14.61
N GLU A 2 7.06 20.21 14.92
CA GLU A 2 6.58 18.85 14.78
C GLU A 2 6.51 18.49 13.29
N ASN A 3 7.22 17.44 12.89
CA ASN A 3 7.11 16.89 11.55
C ASN A 3 5.74 16.22 11.38
N LYS A 4 4.77 16.97 10.86
CA LYS A 4 3.44 16.44 10.55
C LYS A 4 3.37 16.08 9.07
N SER A 5 2.94 14.87 8.76
CA SER A 5 2.62 14.51 7.39
C SER A 5 1.49 15.39 6.84
N ILE A 6 1.61 15.85 5.60
CA ILE A 6 0.56 16.62 4.93
C ILE A 6 -0.76 15.85 4.87
N TRP A 7 -0.71 14.51 4.83
CA TRP A 7 -1.86 13.61 4.79
C TRP A 7 -2.66 13.59 6.09
N ASN A 8 -2.06 13.96 7.22
CA ASN A 8 -2.75 14.01 8.52
C ASN A 8 -3.92 14.99 8.54
N ASN A 9 -3.92 15.98 7.66
CA ASN A 9 -5.00 16.96 7.56
C ASN A 9 -6.26 16.37 6.90
N TYR A 10 -6.11 15.27 6.15
CA TYR A 10 -7.19 14.59 5.44
C TYR A 10 -7.70 13.35 6.16
N MET A 11 -7.04 12.92 7.22
CA MET A 11 -7.47 11.77 8.00
C MET A 11 -8.74 12.13 8.78
N ARG A 12 -9.84 11.47 8.46
CA ARG A 12 -11.02 11.47 9.34
C ARG A 12 -10.64 10.72 10.61
N LYS A 13 -10.62 11.40 11.74
CA LYS A 13 -10.40 10.76 13.03
C LYS A 13 -11.69 10.05 13.43
N ASN A 14 -11.88 8.85 12.93
CA ASN A 14 -12.94 7.98 13.45
C ASN A 14 -12.42 7.39 14.75
N TYR A 15 -12.99 7.85 15.85
CA TYR A 15 -12.73 7.26 17.17
C TYR A 15 -13.70 6.11 17.34
N THR A 16 -13.17 4.93 17.58
CA THR A 16 -13.90 3.82 18.14
C THR A 16 -13.57 3.72 19.62
N ASP A 17 -14.52 3.27 20.42
CA ASP A 17 -14.27 3.07 21.84
C ASP A 17 -13.22 1.98 22.06
N SER A 18 -12.49 2.11 23.16
CA SER A 18 -11.55 1.07 23.58
C SER A 18 -12.31 -0.21 23.92
N LEU A 19 -11.73 -1.34 23.57
CA LEU A 19 -12.28 -2.63 23.97
C LEU A 19 -12.27 -2.75 25.49
N THR A 20 -13.44 -2.92 26.10
CA THR A 20 -13.64 -2.98 27.55
C THR A 20 -13.96 -4.37 28.06
N ASN A 21 -14.33 -5.30 27.17
CA ASN A 21 -14.71 -6.67 27.51
C ASN A 21 -14.02 -7.65 26.57
N ASP A 22 -13.95 -8.90 27.00
CA ASP A 22 -13.51 -9.99 26.14
C ASP A 22 -14.52 -10.22 25.01
N ILE A 23 -14.02 -10.44 23.81
CA ILE A 23 -14.81 -10.78 22.63
C ILE A 23 -14.32 -12.08 22.03
N ASN A 24 -15.24 -12.87 21.46
CA ASN A 24 -14.91 -14.05 20.68
C ASN A 24 -15.11 -13.75 19.20
N VAL A 25 -14.10 -14.01 18.40
CA VAL A 25 -14.12 -13.79 16.96
C VAL A 25 -13.45 -14.95 16.22
N ASP A 26 -13.85 -15.17 14.97
CA ASP A 26 -13.22 -16.18 14.12
C ASP A 26 -11.86 -15.69 13.61
N VAL A 27 -11.73 -14.37 13.34
CA VAL A 27 -10.50 -13.74 12.87
C VAL A 27 -10.24 -12.46 13.64
N LEU A 28 -9.07 -12.37 14.27
CA LEU A 28 -8.56 -11.14 14.89
C LEU A 28 -7.45 -10.56 14.02
N ILE A 29 -7.64 -9.33 13.55
CA ILE A 29 -6.64 -8.55 12.83
C ILE A 29 -6.01 -7.56 13.82
N ILE A 30 -4.68 -7.63 13.97
CA ILE A 30 -3.92 -6.75 14.85
C ILE A 30 -3.17 -5.71 14.00
N GLY A 31 -3.58 -4.46 14.11
CA GLY A 31 -3.03 -3.32 13.39
C GLY A 31 -3.96 -2.77 12.30
N GLY A 32 -4.31 -1.50 12.42
CA GLY A 32 -5.20 -0.75 11.51
C GLY A 32 -4.47 0.01 10.41
N GLY A 33 -3.29 -0.44 9.99
CA GLY A 33 -2.61 0.06 8.81
C GLY A 33 -3.20 -0.50 7.51
N ILE A 34 -2.61 -0.16 6.36
CA ILE A 34 -3.13 -0.56 5.04
C ILE A 34 -3.31 -2.07 4.92
N THR A 35 -2.37 -2.86 5.42
CA THR A 35 -2.45 -4.34 5.36
C THR A 35 -3.65 -4.86 6.15
N GLY A 36 -3.83 -4.43 7.41
CA GLY A 36 -4.95 -4.87 8.24
C GLY A 36 -6.29 -4.42 7.69
N LEU A 37 -6.38 -3.18 7.21
CA LEU A 37 -7.61 -2.65 6.58
C LEU A 37 -7.97 -3.41 5.31
N THR A 38 -6.99 -3.71 4.46
CA THR A 38 -7.21 -4.48 3.23
C THR A 38 -7.65 -5.91 3.55
N THR A 39 -7.03 -6.53 4.57
CA THR A 39 -7.45 -7.85 5.06
C THR A 39 -8.90 -7.84 5.55
N ALA A 40 -9.26 -6.85 6.38
CA ALA A 40 -10.63 -6.68 6.85
C ALA A 40 -11.62 -6.46 5.69
N TYR A 41 -11.22 -5.65 4.70
CA TYR A 41 -12.04 -5.40 3.52
C TYR A 41 -12.36 -6.68 2.75
N PHE A 42 -11.39 -7.57 2.56
CA PHE A 42 -11.62 -8.85 1.86
C PHE A 42 -12.42 -9.86 2.68
N LEU A 43 -12.44 -9.71 3.99
CA LEU A 43 -13.22 -10.58 4.87
C LEU A 43 -14.65 -10.07 5.13
N LYS A 44 -14.99 -8.83 4.74
CA LYS A 44 -16.26 -8.17 5.07
C LYS A 44 -17.51 -8.91 4.58
N ASP A 45 -17.40 -9.61 3.44
CA ASP A 45 -18.50 -10.31 2.80
C ASP A 45 -18.48 -11.83 3.09
N THR A 46 -17.65 -12.27 4.04
CA THR A 46 -17.63 -13.65 4.53
C THR A 46 -18.60 -13.83 5.68
N SER A 47 -18.89 -15.09 6.03
CA SER A 47 -19.67 -15.42 7.22
C SER A 47 -18.88 -15.36 8.53
N LEU A 48 -17.60 -14.98 8.47
CA LEU A 48 -16.71 -14.93 9.61
C LEU A 48 -17.00 -13.69 10.48
N ASN A 49 -16.97 -13.88 11.80
CA ASN A 49 -16.96 -12.78 12.76
C ASN A 49 -15.53 -12.22 12.85
N VAL A 50 -15.32 -11.04 12.30
CA VAL A 50 -13.98 -10.43 12.17
C VAL A 50 -13.88 -9.20 13.07
N ALA A 51 -12.81 -9.12 13.86
CA ALA A 51 -12.44 -7.90 14.58
C ALA A 51 -11.08 -7.38 14.13
N LEU A 52 -10.97 -6.06 14.06
CA LEU A 52 -9.70 -5.37 13.85
C LEU A 52 -9.43 -4.48 15.07
N ILE A 53 -8.25 -4.63 15.65
CA ILE A 53 -7.80 -3.79 16.75
C ILE A 53 -6.59 -2.97 16.34
N GLU A 54 -6.57 -1.69 16.78
CA GLU A 54 -5.49 -0.74 16.50
C GLU A 54 -5.08 -0.05 17.80
N LYS A 55 -3.77 0.10 17.99
CA LYS A 55 -3.20 0.69 19.21
C LYS A 55 -3.50 2.19 19.31
N ASN A 56 -3.46 2.89 18.18
CA ASN A 56 -3.60 4.35 18.11
C ASN A 56 -4.86 4.74 17.33
N HIS A 57 -4.71 5.01 16.05
CA HIS A 57 -5.78 5.38 15.12
C HIS A 57 -5.66 4.59 13.84
N ILE A 58 -6.77 4.23 13.27
CA ILE A 58 -6.84 3.58 11.95
C ILE A 58 -6.07 4.43 10.93
N GLY A 59 -5.22 3.78 10.15
CA GLY A 59 -4.38 4.43 9.15
C GLY A 59 -3.15 5.16 9.71
N SER A 60 -2.92 5.15 11.02
CA SER A 60 -1.72 5.76 11.64
C SER A 60 -0.42 5.02 11.27
N GLY A 61 0.71 5.50 11.78
CA GLY A 61 2.02 4.91 11.54
C GLY A 61 2.49 5.07 10.09
N SER A 62 3.12 4.07 9.53
CA SER A 62 3.70 4.11 8.17
C SER A 62 2.65 4.41 7.09
N THR A 63 1.40 3.99 7.28
CA THR A 63 0.31 4.27 6.34
C THR A 63 0.04 5.77 6.18
N SER A 64 0.08 6.54 7.26
CA SER A 64 -0.10 7.99 7.22
C SER A 64 1.13 8.77 6.76
N LEU A 65 2.28 8.11 6.66
CA LEU A 65 3.55 8.71 6.29
C LEU A 65 3.99 8.36 4.86
N THR A 66 3.21 7.54 4.16
CA THR A 66 3.51 7.18 2.77
C THR A 66 3.27 8.36 1.83
N THR A 67 3.97 8.36 0.70
CA THR A 67 3.75 9.33 -0.39
C THR A 67 2.48 9.05 -1.20
N GLY A 68 1.78 7.94 -0.94
CA GLY A 68 0.57 7.54 -1.67
C GLY A 68 0.81 7.11 -3.13
N LYS A 69 2.05 6.92 -3.53
CA LYS A 69 2.42 6.58 -4.90
C LYS A 69 2.14 5.10 -5.19
N LEU A 70 1.30 4.84 -6.18
CA LEU A 70 1.07 3.50 -6.73
C LEU A 70 1.90 3.35 -8.02
N THR A 71 2.84 2.41 -8.05
CA THR A 71 3.74 2.23 -9.20
C THR A 71 4.27 0.81 -9.28
N ILE A 72 4.45 0.33 -10.51
CA ILE A 72 5.22 -0.89 -10.78
C ILE A 72 6.74 -0.63 -10.80
N MET A 73 7.15 0.64 -10.88
CA MET A 73 8.54 1.05 -10.83
C MET A 73 8.94 1.34 -9.38
N GLN A 74 9.51 0.35 -8.72
CA GLN A 74 10.02 0.47 -7.35
C GLN A 74 11.53 0.59 -7.38
N ASP A 75 12.04 1.75 -7.82
CA ASP A 75 13.45 1.98 -8.03
C ASP A 75 14.06 1.00 -9.06
N LEU A 76 15.34 0.69 -8.96
CA LEU A 76 16.07 -0.24 -9.84
C LEU A 76 16.05 -1.65 -9.23
N ILE A 77 14.87 -2.31 -9.22
CA ILE A 77 14.69 -3.59 -8.53
C ILE A 77 14.67 -4.80 -9.48
N TYR A 78 14.18 -4.64 -10.71
CA TYR A 78 13.90 -5.78 -11.58
C TYR A 78 15.16 -6.55 -11.97
N HIS A 79 16.29 -5.88 -12.15
CA HIS A 79 17.56 -6.57 -12.44
C HIS A 79 18.05 -7.44 -11.27
N LYS A 80 17.65 -7.12 -10.03
CA LYS A 80 17.98 -7.86 -8.80
C LYS A 80 17.12 -9.11 -8.62
N ILE A 81 15.95 -9.16 -9.29
CA ILE A 81 15.06 -10.31 -9.22
C ILE A 81 15.56 -11.41 -10.15
N PRO A 82 15.67 -12.66 -9.68
CA PRO A 82 16.01 -13.79 -10.55
C PRO A 82 15.09 -13.86 -11.77
N SER A 83 15.64 -14.07 -12.96
CA SER A 83 14.92 -13.97 -14.25
C SER A 83 13.62 -14.77 -14.28
N LYS A 84 13.61 -15.96 -13.69
CA LYS A 84 12.44 -16.84 -13.62
C LYS A 84 11.25 -16.26 -12.83
N TYR A 85 11.48 -15.25 -11.97
CA TYR A 85 10.43 -14.64 -11.14
C TYR A 85 10.04 -13.22 -11.60
N ARG A 86 10.80 -12.60 -12.53
CA ARG A 86 10.56 -11.20 -12.93
C ARG A 86 9.17 -10.97 -13.49
N LYS A 87 8.74 -11.86 -14.38
CA LYS A 87 7.40 -11.76 -14.97
C LYS A 87 6.31 -11.88 -13.90
N LEU A 88 6.41 -12.89 -13.02
CA LEU A 88 5.47 -13.08 -11.93
C LEU A 88 5.42 -11.86 -11.00
N TYR A 89 6.58 -11.30 -10.66
CA TYR A 89 6.65 -10.09 -9.84
C TYR A 89 5.97 -8.91 -10.52
N LEU A 90 6.27 -8.65 -11.80
CA LEU A 90 5.63 -7.56 -12.56
C LEU A 90 4.10 -7.74 -12.63
N GLU A 91 3.64 -8.94 -12.91
CA GLU A 91 2.20 -9.25 -12.97
C GLU A 91 1.54 -9.03 -11.61
N SER A 92 2.14 -9.49 -10.52
CA SER A 92 1.61 -9.27 -9.17
C SER A 92 1.52 -7.78 -8.80
N GLN A 93 2.47 -6.94 -9.24
CA GLN A 93 2.41 -5.49 -9.01
C GLN A 93 1.27 -4.84 -9.82
N LYS A 94 1.08 -5.26 -11.07
CA LYS A 94 -0.03 -4.78 -11.90
C LYS A 94 -1.38 -5.18 -11.32
N ASP A 95 -1.51 -6.43 -10.91
CA ASP A 95 -2.74 -6.94 -10.30
C ASP A 95 -3.08 -6.21 -9.01
N ALA A 96 -2.08 -5.92 -8.18
CA ALA A 96 -2.27 -5.15 -6.95
C ALA A 96 -2.75 -3.71 -7.23
N ILE A 97 -2.19 -3.05 -8.25
CA ILE A 97 -2.65 -1.70 -8.66
C ILE A 97 -4.08 -1.77 -9.18
N ASN A 98 -4.39 -2.71 -10.08
CA ASN A 98 -5.74 -2.87 -10.61
C ASN A 98 -6.76 -3.13 -9.49
N LEU A 99 -6.43 -3.98 -8.54
CA LEU A 99 -7.27 -4.26 -7.38
C LEU A 99 -7.56 -3.00 -6.55
N ILE A 100 -6.54 -2.15 -6.32
CA ILE A 100 -6.74 -0.87 -5.62
C ILE A 100 -7.66 0.04 -6.43
N LEU A 101 -7.47 0.14 -7.74
CA LEU A 101 -8.31 0.94 -8.63
C LEU A 101 -9.76 0.44 -8.63
N ASP A 102 -9.97 -0.87 -8.65
CA ASP A 102 -11.29 -1.49 -8.59
C ASP A 102 -11.98 -1.19 -7.26
N ILE A 103 -11.26 -1.27 -6.14
CA ILE A 103 -11.80 -0.90 -4.81
C ILE A 103 -12.21 0.57 -4.78
N ILE A 104 -11.38 1.48 -5.29
CA ILE A 104 -11.66 2.91 -5.35
C ILE A 104 -12.92 3.17 -6.18
N ASN A 105 -13.00 2.59 -7.38
CA ASN A 105 -14.11 2.79 -8.30
C ASN A 105 -15.41 2.18 -7.77
N THR A 106 -15.37 0.94 -7.32
CA THR A 106 -16.55 0.21 -6.82
C THR A 106 -17.18 0.87 -5.60
N ASN A 107 -16.35 1.44 -4.73
CA ASN A 107 -16.82 2.10 -3.51
C ASN A 107 -16.89 3.63 -3.64
N SER A 108 -16.67 4.20 -4.84
CA SER A 108 -16.70 5.65 -5.11
C SER A 108 -15.85 6.43 -4.10
N ILE A 109 -14.62 5.97 -3.85
CA ILE A 109 -13.72 6.57 -2.85
C ILE A 109 -13.13 7.86 -3.42
N GLU A 110 -13.48 9.00 -2.83
CA GLU A 110 -12.87 10.30 -3.15
C GLU A 110 -11.48 10.40 -2.52
N CYS A 111 -10.43 10.12 -3.31
CA CYS A 111 -9.04 10.13 -2.84
C CYS A 111 -8.10 10.94 -3.74
N ASN A 112 -8.65 11.80 -4.61
CA ASN A 112 -7.87 12.60 -5.57
C ASN A 112 -6.86 11.75 -6.35
N LEU A 113 -7.32 10.58 -6.84
CA LEU A 113 -6.49 9.69 -7.63
C LEU A 113 -6.13 10.32 -8.98
N GLU A 114 -4.84 10.47 -9.24
CA GLU A 114 -4.32 10.99 -10.49
C GLU A 114 -3.43 9.95 -11.18
N LYS A 115 -3.63 9.78 -12.49
CA LYS A 115 -2.76 8.94 -13.31
C LYS A 115 -1.67 9.81 -13.94
N THR A 116 -0.42 9.51 -13.61
CA THR A 116 0.73 10.23 -14.12
C THR A 116 1.87 9.29 -14.51
N SER A 117 2.88 9.80 -15.21
CA SER A 117 4.09 9.04 -15.52
C SER A 117 5.00 8.95 -14.30
N SER A 118 5.64 7.80 -14.12
CA SER A 118 6.67 7.59 -13.10
C SER A 118 8.04 7.56 -13.77
N TYR A 119 9.00 8.24 -13.15
CA TYR A 119 10.36 8.34 -13.66
C TYR A 119 11.35 7.97 -12.56
N VAL A 120 12.38 7.22 -12.92
CA VAL A 120 13.58 7.05 -12.12
C VAL A 120 14.72 7.72 -12.86
N PHE A 121 15.46 8.56 -12.18
CA PHE A 121 16.56 9.32 -12.77
C PHE A 121 17.78 9.30 -11.85
N THR A 122 18.96 9.55 -12.41
CA THR A 122 20.16 9.82 -11.65
C THR A 122 20.91 11.02 -12.24
N ASN A 123 21.63 11.73 -11.38
CA ASN A 123 22.61 12.75 -11.74
C ASN A 123 24.05 12.31 -11.43
N SER A 124 24.23 11.04 -11.05
CA SER A 124 25.54 10.44 -10.75
C SER A 124 25.98 9.48 -11.84
N TYR A 125 27.23 9.61 -12.27
CA TYR A 125 27.84 8.67 -13.19
C TYR A 125 28.01 7.28 -12.58
N ASP A 126 28.12 7.17 -11.26
CA ASP A 126 28.30 5.91 -10.54
C ASP A 126 27.09 4.99 -10.65
N ASP A 127 25.91 5.58 -10.87
CA ASP A 127 24.66 4.82 -10.96
C ASP A 127 24.38 4.28 -12.38
N ILE A 128 25.11 4.73 -13.39
CA ILE A 128 24.85 4.37 -14.80
C ILE A 128 24.89 2.86 -15.03
N GLU A 129 25.80 2.15 -14.35
CA GLU A 129 25.91 0.69 -14.49
C GLU A 129 24.63 -0.01 -14.00
N GLU A 130 24.08 0.41 -12.87
CA GLU A 130 22.83 -0.13 -12.32
C GLU A 130 21.63 0.18 -13.22
N PHE A 131 21.54 1.41 -13.74
CA PHE A 131 20.53 1.78 -14.73
C PHE A 131 20.59 0.92 -15.99
N ASN A 132 21.81 0.67 -16.52
CA ASN A 132 21.98 -0.19 -17.68
C ASN A 132 21.58 -1.64 -17.43
N LYS A 133 21.81 -2.16 -16.23
CA LYS A 133 21.33 -3.49 -15.83
C LYS A 133 19.79 -3.53 -15.84
N GLU A 134 19.17 -2.50 -15.29
CA GLU A 134 17.72 -2.40 -15.21
C GLU A 134 17.06 -2.28 -16.60
N ILE A 135 17.58 -1.39 -17.47
CA ILE A 135 17.08 -1.20 -18.84
C ILE A 135 17.13 -2.50 -19.66
N LYS A 136 18.16 -3.32 -19.46
CA LYS A 136 18.29 -4.62 -20.17
C LYS A 136 17.19 -5.62 -19.81
N VAL A 137 16.58 -5.46 -18.64
CA VAL A 137 15.52 -6.36 -18.17
C VAL A 137 14.16 -6.02 -18.78
N TYR A 138 13.96 -4.77 -19.23
CA TYR A 138 12.72 -4.32 -19.87
C TYR A 138 12.65 -4.61 -21.39
N LYS A 139 13.74 -5.10 -21.97
CA LYS A 139 13.81 -5.51 -23.39
C LYS A 139 13.49 -6.98 -23.53
#